data_c1799a9734aabcc835ed1d7cc8be20d4
#
_entry.id   c1799a9734aabcc835ed1d7cc8be20d4
#
_cell.length_a   1.000
_cell.length_b   1.000
_cell.length_c   1.000
_cell.angle_alpha   90.00
_cell.angle_beta   90.00
_cell.angle_gamma   90.00
#
_symmetry.space_group_name_H-M   'P 1'
#
loop_
_entity.id
_entity.type
_entity.pdbx_description
1 polymer ?
#
loop_
_entity_poly.entity_id
_entity_poly.type
_entity_poly.pdbx_seq_one_letter_code
_entity_poly.pdbx_strand_id
1 'polypeptide(L)'
;MDLDYYLIDAIAPFFTVSSDTPEVNWSKVPFSRLENGDGIDPQKAVVVKQAFHRYIDVVTTEGYNAISLDDMAHLVQHSFYPDQLNRKIDSYRAFYRQLVDYARAKGCRIFITTDILFLNRFISEHTGMEQRKNIRFLGRSVRRLFSDFPDLSGIIVRIGESDGLDVQGDFQSRLVIKTARQCRHYLKKIVQVCEQFDKQLIMRTWTLGAFPIGDLMWNPHTFHAVFDNLPSQNLILSQKFGETDFFRYQTMSPLLFEGSHRRIVEFQARREYEGFGEFPSYTGFDYERYARYLRNCPMLCGISVWCQTGGWSHFKRLSFCADSSLWVELNVSSTLQIFRDTTSAEKAATNFISRRYPGTDGDSFVRFLRLADKAVKELWYIPEFAVQRLYFRRTRVPPLFYLFWDTIMINHTVRKIIRRFVHERREAIEDGYRALHAVEKMRRLAEMLPIDTDEITFQYRTFEILAVAREYYFGDWHHDLQERIMRLITAYRKDYPEGFHVIADFNPVKFRKWLIKAVFRLSLRRHPHYRIIDRLVLLRFASLIYPLFRLWEKRRLPSFTRNQAMGIEVLFK
;
A
#
# COMPACT_ATOMS: atom_id res chain seq x y z
N MET A 1 -22.18 -10.95 0.87
CA MET A 1 -22.25 -10.99 -0.61
C MET A 1 -21.64 -12.32 -1.04
N ASP A 2 -22.25 -13.00 -1.99
CA ASP A 2 -21.68 -14.22 -2.55
C ASP A 2 -20.68 -13.82 -3.64
N LEU A 3 -19.39 -13.88 -3.33
CA LEU A 3 -18.30 -13.48 -4.21
C LEU A 3 -17.40 -14.69 -4.47
N ASP A 4 -16.86 -14.76 -5.69
CA ASP A 4 -15.95 -15.84 -6.08
C ASP A 4 -14.63 -15.79 -5.32
N TYR A 5 -14.14 -14.58 -5.01
CA TYR A 5 -12.81 -14.36 -4.44
C TYR A 5 -12.86 -13.53 -3.17
N TYR A 6 -12.42 -14.12 -2.08
CA TYR A 6 -11.98 -13.48 -0.86
C TYR A 6 -10.46 -13.65 -0.80
N LEU A 7 -9.75 -12.72 -1.45
CA LEU A 7 -8.30 -12.79 -1.66
C LEU A 7 -7.57 -12.06 -0.53
N ILE A 8 -6.48 -12.63 -0.06
CA ILE A 8 -5.58 -12.01 0.92
C ILE A 8 -4.13 -12.17 0.46
N ASP A 9 -3.28 -11.18 0.71
CA ASP A 9 -1.88 -11.25 0.32
C ASP A 9 -1.07 -12.14 1.28
N ALA A 10 -0.15 -12.93 0.72
CA ALA A 10 0.74 -13.84 1.44
C ALA A 10 2.21 -13.52 1.13
N ILE A 11 2.60 -12.26 1.25
CA ILE A 11 3.93 -11.79 0.86
C ILE A 11 4.92 -11.86 2.01
N ALA A 12 4.57 -11.39 3.20
CA ALA A 12 5.45 -11.35 4.38
C ALA A 12 4.60 -11.14 5.64
N PRO A 13 5.08 -11.23 6.87
CA PRO A 13 6.48 -11.19 7.30
C PRO A 13 7.19 -12.54 7.37
N PHE A 14 6.48 -13.65 7.15
CA PHE A 14 7.07 -14.99 7.27
C PHE A 14 8.22 -15.25 6.28
N PHE A 15 8.33 -14.47 5.20
CA PHE A 15 9.51 -14.48 4.32
C PHE A 15 10.69 -13.65 4.88
N THR A 16 10.52 -12.93 5.99
CA THR A 16 11.57 -12.12 6.59
C THR A 16 12.21 -12.89 7.73
N VAL A 17 13.44 -13.32 7.58
CA VAL A 17 14.12 -14.19 8.54
C VAL A 17 15.10 -13.46 9.46
N SER A 18 15.41 -12.19 9.22
CA SER A 18 16.25 -11.39 10.13
C SER A 18 15.88 -9.93 10.15
N SER A 19 16.05 -9.33 11.33
CA SER A 19 15.71 -7.94 11.64
C SER A 19 16.82 -6.92 11.36
N ASP A 20 17.98 -7.34 10.87
CA ASP A 20 19.23 -6.55 10.95
C ASP A 20 19.38 -5.46 9.89
N THR A 21 18.43 -5.32 8.97
CA THR A 21 18.42 -4.23 8.01
C THR A 21 17.05 -3.57 7.95
N PRO A 22 16.97 -2.26 8.21
CA PRO A 22 15.70 -1.57 8.43
C PRO A 22 14.85 -1.34 7.17
N GLU A 23 15.39 -1.55 5.97
CA GLU A 23 14.73 -1.11 4.76
C GLU A 23 14.62 -2.22 3.72
N VAL A 24 13.42 -2.77 3.55
CA VAL A 24 13.09 -3.69 2.47
C VAL A 24 11.86 -3.16 1.73
N ASN A 25 11.81 -3.45 0.44
CA ASN A 25 10.65 -3.15 -0.35
C ASN A 25 9.38 -3.79 0.27
N TRP A 26 8.49 -2.98 0.71
CA TRP A 26 7.27 -3.34 1.43
C TRP A 26 6.22 -4.09 0.59
N SER A 27 6.36 -4.09 -0.73
CA SER A 27 5.45 -4.76 -1.66
C SER A 27 6.03 -6.05 -2.24
N LYS A 28 7.19 -6.52 -1.79
CA LYS A 28 7.87 -7.71 -2.34
C LYS A 28 8.53 -8.57 -1.28
N VAL A 29 8.65 -9.87 -1.59
CA VAL A 29 9.44 -10.80 -0.79
C VAL A 29 10.92 -10.44 -0.90
N PRO A 30 11.66 -10.35 0.22
CA PRO A 30 13.09 -10.08 0.22
C PRO A 30 13.91 -11.33 -0.14
N PHE A 31 13.83 -11.80 -1.38
CA PHE A 31 14.41 -13.05 -1.83
C PHE A 31 15.90 -13.19 -1.51
N SER A 32 16.70 -12.13 -1.73
CA SER A 32 18.13 -12.14 -1.43
C SER A 32 18.48 -12.49 0.03
N ARG A 33 17.56 -12.27 0.95
CA ARG A 33 17.73 -12.62 2.37
C ARG A 33 17.45 -14.09 2.68
N LEU A 34 16.76 -14.76 1.78
CA LEU A 34 16.43 -16.19 1.92
C LEU A 34 17.56 -17.08 1.37
N GLU A 35 18.50 -16.49 0.64
CA GLU A 35 19.47 -17.22 -0.16
C GLU A 35 20.73 -17.59 0.62
N ASN A 36 21.30 -18.73 0.23
CA ASN A 36 22.63 -19.18 0.62
C ASN A 36 23.31 -19.80 -0.62
N GLY A 37 24.27 -19.07 -1.22
CA GLY A 37 24.91 -19.52 -2.45
C GLY A 37 23.94 -19.60 -3.65
N ASP A 38 23.76 -20.79 -4.21
CA ASP A 38 22.97 -21.03 -5.43
C ASP A 38 21.51 -21.41 -5.17
N GLY A 39 20.99 -21.17 -3.97
CA GLY A 39 19.62 -21.55 -3.66
C GLY A 39 19.08 -20.93 -2.38
N ILE A 40 17.89 -21.37 -1.98
CA ILE A 40 17.31 -21.02 -0.69
C ILE A 40 18.11 -21.71 0.42
N ASP A 41 18.41 -20.96 1.48
CA ASP A 41 18.96 -21.51 2.71
C ASP A 41 17.98 -22.54 3.33
N PRO A 42 18.40 -23.78 3.56
CA PRO A 42 17.51 -24.83 4.05
C PRO A 42 16.89 -24.52 5.42
N GLN A 43 17.62 -23.85 6.32
CA GLN A 43 17.13 -23.50 7.65
C GLN A 43 16.05 -22.41 7.54
N LYS A 44 16.32 -21.39 6.73
CA LYS A 44 15.34 -20.33 6.46
C LYS A 44 14.09 -20.88 5.77
N ALA A 45 14.25 -21.80 4.82
CA ALA A 45 13.13 -22.47 4.15
C ALA A 45 12.19 -23.18 5.15
N VAL A 46 12.74 -23.85 6.16
CA VAL A 46 11.94 -24.51 7.20
C VAL A 46 11.14 -23.49 8.00
N VAL A 47 11.77 -22.41 8.45
CA VAL A 47 11.11 -21.34 9.22
C VAL A 47 9.99 -20.70 8.42
N VAL A 48 10.27 -20.31 7.16
CA VAL A 48 9.27 -19.71 6.26
C VAL A 48 8.11 -20.67 6.01
N LYS A 49 8.39 -21.94 5.75
CA LYS A 49 7.34 -22.95 5.52
C LYS A 49 6.42 -23.11 6.73
N GLN A 50 6.97 -23.22 7.94
CA GLN A 50 6.18 -23.32 9.15
C GLN A 50 5.32 -22.08 9.40
N ALA A 51 5.87 -20.88 9.19
CA ALA A 51 5.14 -19.64 9.33
C ALA A 51 4.03 -19.51 8.25
N PHE A 52 4.32 -19.93 7.02
CA PHE A 52 3.33 -19.96 5.94
C PHE A 52 2.18 -20.95 6.24
N HIS A 53 2.49 -22.14 6.76
CA HIS A 53 1.45 -23.11 7.13
C HIS A 53 0.50 -22.52 8.18
N ARG A 54 1.05 -21.93 9.26
CA ARG A 54 0.23 -21.25 10.28
C ARG A 54 -0.62 -20.13 9.66
N TYR A 55 -0.04 -19.34 8.77
CA TYR A 55 -0.75 -18.28 8.06
C TYR A 55 -1.93 -18.83 7.25
N ILE A 56 -1.71 -19.87 6.44
CA ILE A 56 -2.76 -20.51 5.64
C ILE A 56 -3.88 -21.07 6.52
N ASP A 57 -3.52 -21.74 7.62
CA ASP A 57 -4.52 -22.26 8.55
C ASP A 57 -5.40 -21.15 9.14
N VAL A 58 -4.81 -20.03 9.51
CA VAL A 58 -5.55 -18.87 10.04
C VAL A 58 -6.46 -18.26 8.97
N VAL A 59 -5.95 -17.94 7.78
CA VAL A 59 -6.73 -17.25 6.76
C VAL A 59 -7.85 -18.11 6.19
N THR A 60 -7.66 -19.42 6.07
CA THR A 60 -8.71 -20.33 5.62
C THR A 60 -9.78 -20.54 6.69
N THR A 61 -9.39 -20.59 7.98
CA THR A 61 -10.34 -20.63 9.10
C THR A 61 -11.17 -19.36 9.18
N GLU A 62 -10.59 -18.17 8.89
CA GLU A 62 -11.37 -16.94 8.77
C GLU A 62 -12.36 -17.01 7.58
N GLY A 63 -12.04 -17.77 6.52
CA GLY A 63 -12.88 -17.97 5.34
C GLY A 63 -12.36 -17.28 4.07
N TYR A 64 -11.12 -16.84 4.05
CA TYR A 64 -10.45 -16.47 2.79
C TYR A 64 -10.26 -17.72 1.94
N ASN A 65 -10.51 -17.60 0.63
CA ASN A 65 -10.45 -18.70 -0.32
C ASN A 65 -9.41 -18.52 -1.42
N ALA A 66 -8.65 -17.43 -1.38
CA ALA A 66 -7.61 -17.14 -2.35
C ALA A 66 -6.45 -16.38 -1.71
N ILE A 67 -5.23 -16.67 -2.15
CA ILE A 67 -4.00 -15.99 -1.73
C ILE A 67 -3.17 -15.54 -2.92
N SER A 68 -2.34 -14.51 -2.71
CA SER A 68 -1.31 -14.10 -3.67
C SER A 68 0.09 -14.31 -3.09
N LEU A 69 0.98 -14.89 -3.90
CA LEU A 69 2.40 -15.07 -3.61
C LEU A 69 3.25 -14.30 -4.61
N ASP A 70 4.34 -13.69 -4.18
CA ASP A 70 5.41 -13.15 -5.03
C ASP A 70 6.45 -14.24 -5.29
N ASP A 71 7.18 -14.23 -6.35
CA ASP A 71 6.88 -13.61 -7.65
C ASP A 71 7.25 -14.59 -8.77
N MET A 72 6.74 -14.37 -9.97
CA MET A 72 7.00 -15.22 -11.13
C MET A 72 8.48 -15.22 -11.54
N ALA A 73 9.21 -14.14 -11.33
CA ALA A 73 10.60 -14.03 -11.78
C ALA A 73 11.50 -15.12 -11.21
N HIS A 74 11.28 -15.49 -9.94
CA HIS A 74 12.04 -16.53 -9.24
C HIS A 74 11.55 -17.97 -9.51
N LEU A 75 10.50 -18.14 -10.34
CA LEU A 75 9.89 -19.44 -10.62
C LEU A 75 10.07 -19.90 -12.06
N VAL A 76 10.59 -19.04 -12.95
CA VAL A 76 10.66 -19.35 -14.39
C VAL A 76 12.08 -19.30 -14.91
N GLN A 77 12.58 -20.48 -15.33
CA GLN A 77 13.88 -20.61 -15.97
C GLN A 77 13.86 -20.18 -17.44
N HIS A 78 15.01 -19.74 -17.93
CA HIS A 78 15.24 -19.45 -19.33
C HIS A 78 16.60 -19.99 -19.78
N SER A 79 16.70 -20.47 -21.03
CA SER A 79 17.94 -21.04 -21.59
C SER A 79 19.06 -20.02 -21.75
N PHE A 80 18.75 -18.73 -21.74
CA PHE A 80 19.75 -17.64 -21.80
C PHE A 80 20.21 -17.16 -20.41
N TYR A 81 19.65 -17.71 -19.33
CA TYR A 81 20.16 -17.47 -17.99
C TYR A 81 21.41 -18.31 -17.73
N PRO A 82 22.38 -17.83 -16.95
CA PRO A 82 23.47 -18.64 -16.45
C PRO A 82 22.97 -19.85 -15.67
N ASP A 83 23.73 -20.94 -15.68
CA ASP A 83 23.40 -22.15 -14.95
C ASP A 83 23.20 -21.88 -13.43
N GLN A 84 24.01 -21.01 -12.86
CA GLN A 84 23.86 -20.60 -11.45
C GLN A 84 22.48 -20.01 -11.17
N LEU A 85 21.98 -19.09 -12.01
CA LEU A 85 20.66 -18.50 -11.82
C LEU A 85 19.55 -19.54 -12.03
N ASN A 86 19.70 -20.42 -13.03
CA ASN A 86 18.73 -21.49 -13.25
C ASN A 86 18.70 -22.50 -12.09
N ARG A 87 19.84 -22.86 -11.49
CA ARG A 87 19.88 -23.70 -10.27
C ARG A 87 19.18 -23.02 -9.09
N LYS A 88 19.41 -21.72 -8.90
CA LYS A 88 18.71 -20.93 -7.88
C LYS A 88 17.21 -20.97 -8.09
N ILE A 89 16.73 -20.75 -9.31
CA ILE A 89 15.32 -20.84 -9.66
C ILE A 89 14.76 -22.25 -9.38
N ASP A 90 15.50 -23.32 -9.65
CA ASP A 90 15.08 -24.68 -9.32
C ASP A 90 14.87 -24.88 -7.81
N SER A 91 15.74 -24.31 -7.00
CA SER A 91 15.58 -24.31 -5.54
C SER A 91 14.29 -23.62 -5.11
N TYR A 92 13.99 -22.43 -5.67
CA TYR A 92 12.73 -21.74 -5.41
C TYR A 92 11.52 -22.52 -5.91
N ARG A 93 11.58 -23.10 -7.08
CA ARG A 93 10.49 -23.94 -7.64
C ARG A 93 10.16 -25.12 -6.72
N ALA A 94 11.18 -25.84 -6.24
CA ALA A 94 11.01 -26.95 -5.31
C ALA A 94 10.37 -26.50 -3.98
N PHE A 95 10.79 -25.33 -3.47
CA PHE A 95 10.24 -24.74 -2.27
C PHE A 95 8.78 -24.29 -2.46
N TYR A 96 8.50 -23.55 -3.53
CA TYR A 96 7.15 -23.03 -3.80
C TYR A 96 6.13 -24.13 -4.09
N ARG A 97 6.54 -25.27 -4.67
CA ARG A 97 5.64 -26.43 -4.80
C ARG A 97 5.10 -26.87 -3.45
N GLN A 98 5.94 -26.94 -2.42
CA GLN A 98 5.50 -27.30 -1.07
C GLN A 98 4.49 -26.28 -0.49
N LEU A 99 4.70 -24.97 -0.74
CA LEU A 99 3.76 -23.94 -0.30
C LEU A 99 2.42 -24.04 -1.06
N VAL A 100 2.49 -24.22 -2.38
CA VAL A 100 1.31 -24.36 -3.25
C VAL A 100 0.51 -25.62 -2.87
N ASP A 101 1.16 -26.76 -2.69
CA ASP A 101 0.52 -28.01 -2.32
C ASP A 101 -0.21 -27.88 -0.97
N TYR A 102 0.41 -27.23 0.01
CA TYR A 102 -0.21 -27.02 1.31
C TYR A 102 -1.45 -26.12 1.23
N ALA A 103 -1.32 -24.97 0.57
CA ALA A 103 -2.43 -24.02 0.44
C ALA A 103 -3.60 -24.63 -0.36
N ARG A 104 -3.30 -25.39 -1.42
CA ARG A 104 -4.30 -26.14 -2.19
C ARG A 104 -5.02 -27.19 -1.35
N ALA A 105 -4.28 -27.96 -0.55
CA ALA A 105 -4.87 -28.95 0.35
C ALA A 105 -5.84 -28.32 1.37
N LYS A 106 -5.70 -27.04 1.67
CA LYS A 106 -6.63 -26.26 2.50
C LYS A 106 -7.76 -25.57 1.68
N GLY A 107 -7.89 -25.86 0.40
CA GLY A 107 -8.93 -25.31 -0.48
C GLY A 107 -8.64 -23.89 -0.98
N CYS A 108 -7.44 -23.36 -0.78
CA CYS A 108 -7.08 -22.03 -1.28
C CYS A 108 -6.78 -22.02 -2.79
N ARG A 109 -7.31 -21.03 -3.49
CA ARG A 109 -6.88 -20.67 -4.84
C ARG A 109 -5.59 -19.84 -4.75
N ILE A 110 -4.63 -20.11 -5.63
CA ILE A 110 -3.30 -19.53 -5.53
C ILE A 110 -2.99 -18.73 -6.79
N PHE A 111 -2.59 -17.48 -6.58
CA PHE A 111 -2.16 -16.57 -7.63
C PHE A 111 -0.70 -16.17 -7.43
N ILE A 112 0.10 -16.21 -8.50
CA ILE A 112 1.47 -15.69 -8.47
C ILE A 112 1.46 -14.25 -9.00
N THR A 113 2.03 -13.34 -8.24
CA THR A 113 2.17 -11.94 -8.64
C THR A 113 3.38 -11.76 -9.55
N THR A 114 3.28 -10.86 -10.50
CA THR A 114 4.41 -10.43 -11.34
C THR A 114 4.27 -8.98 -11.76
N ASP A 115 5.41 -8.31 -11.94
CA ASP A 115 5.45 -6.99 -12.55
C ASP A 115 5.54 -7.08 -14.07
N ILE A 116 4.95 -6.14 -14.77
CA ILE A 116 5.15 -5.92 -16.20
C ILE A 116 6.13 -4.75 -16.38
N LEU A 117 7.46 -4.96 -16.42
CA LEU A 117 8.19 -6.20 -16.60
C LEU A 117 9.18 -6.36 -15.45
N PHE A 118 9.39 -7.57 -14.95
CA PHE A 118 10.60 -7.88 -14.17
C PHE A 118 11.80 -7.99 -15.12
N LEU A 119 12.96 -7.53 -14.67
CA LEU A 119 14.16 -7.44 -15.49
C LEU A 119 15.41 -7.82 -14.70
N ASN A 120 16.39 -8.32 -15.44
CA ASN A 120 17.78 -8.36 -15.05
C ASN A 120 18.65 -8.09 -16.29
N ARG A 121 19.98 -8.16 -16.15
CA ARG A 121 20.89 -7.93 -17.27
C ARG A 121 20.66 -8.91 -18.43
N PHE A 122 20.42 -10.19 -18.14
CA PHE A 122 20.25 -11.24 -19.15
C PHE A 122 18.95 -11.06 -19.95
N ILE A 123 17.86 -10.69 -19.29
CA ILE A 123 16.60 -10.36 -19.97
C ILE A 123 16.79 -9.12 -20.85
N SER A 124 17.47 -8.09 -20.34
CA SER A 124 17.71 -6.84 -21.06
C SER A 124 18.57 -7.08 -22.31
N GLU A 125 19.61 -7.88 -22.20
CA GLU A 125 20.47 -8.28 -23.33
C GLU A 125 19.69 -9.15 -24.34
N HIS A 126 18.97 -10.17 -23.88
CA HIS A 126 18.21 -11.07 -24.76
C HIS A 126 17.09 -10.35 -25.52
N THR A 127 16.41 -9.41 -24.89
CA THR A 127 15.28 -8.71 -25.50
C THR A 127 15.68 -7.41 -26.20
N GLY A 128 16.86 -6.87 -25.89
CA GLY A 128 17.29 -5.53 -26.34
C GLY A 128 16.32 -4.43 -25.91
N MET A 129 15.51 -4.67 -24.87
CA MET A 129 14.44 -3.80 -24.39
C MET A 129 13.40 -3.43 -25.47
N GLU A 130 13.34 -4.20 -26.56
CA GLU A 130 12.34 -4.02 -27.61
C GLU A 130 10.96 -4.50 -27.15
N GLN A 131 9.93 -3.67 -27.31
CA GLN A 131 8.58 -3.98 -26.83
C GLN A 131 8.06 -5.33 -27.35
N ARG A 132 8.25 -5.65 -28.63
CA ARG A 132 7.78 -6.92 -29.21
C ARG A 132 8.48 -8.14 -28.60
N LYS A 133 9.78 -8.03 -28.32
CA LYS A 133 10.57 -9.09 -27.69
C LYS A 133 10.19 -9.24 -26.21
N ASN A 134 9.99 -8.14 -25.50
CA ASN A 134 9.53 -8.13 -24.12
C ASN A 134 8.14 -8.80 -23.97
N ILE A 135 7.19 -8.50 -24.87
CA ILE A 135 5.86 -9.14 -24.89
C ILE A 135 5.97 -10.64 -25.12
N ARG A 136 6.82 -11.08 -26.06
CA ARG A 136 7.07 -12.50 -26.33
C ARG A 136 7.74 -13.20 -25.14
N PHE A 137 8.73 -12.55 -24.54
CA PHE A 137 9.39 -13.03 -23.32
C PHE A 137 8.39 -13.25 -22.21
N LEU A 138 7.60 -12.24 -21.85
CA LEU A 138 6.59 -12.33 -20.80
C LEU A 138 5.55 -13.43 -21.09
N GLY A 139 5.05 -13.52 -22.33
CA GLY A 139 4.10 -14.57 -22.69
C GLY A 139 4.68 -15.98 -22.60
N ARG A 140 5.99 -16.16 -22.91
CA ARG A 140 6.68 -17.45 -22.71
C ARG A 140 6.87 -17.75 -21.21
N SER A 141 7.20 -16.74 -20.42
CA SER A 141 7.37 -16.90 -18.98
C SER A 141 6.06 -17.33 -18.29
N VAL A 142 4.93 -16.68 -18.63
CA VAL A 142 3.61 -17.06 -18.11
C VAL A 142 3.23 -18.49 -18.55
N ARG A 143 3.46 -18.84 -19.81
CA ARG A 143 3.21 -20.20 -20.31
C ARG A 143 4.03 -21.23 -19.52
N ARG A 144 5.32 -20.97 -19.32
CA ARG A 144 6.21 -21.85 -18.57
C ARG A 144 5.75 -22.00 -17.13
N LEU A 145 5.39 -20.90 -16.49
CA LEU A 145 4.85 -20.91 -15.12
C LEU A 145 3.65 -21.88 -15.00
N PHE A 146 2.66 -21.77 -15.90
CA PHE A 146 1.47 -22.63 -15.84
C PHE A 146 1.75 -24.08 -16.21
N SER A 147 2.74 -24.34 -17.08
CA SER A 147 3.18 -25.70 -17.37
C SER A 147 3.88 -26.34 -16.17
N ASP A 148 4.70 -25.56 -15.45
CA ASP A 148 5.50 -26.03 -14.31
C ASP A 148 4.68 -26.08 -12.99
N PHE A 149 3.62 -25.26 -12.89
CA PHE A 149 2.71 -25.16 -11.76
C PHE A 149 1.25 -25.20 -12.22
N PRO A 150 0.75 -26.37 -12.64
CA PRO A 150 -0.61 -26.51 -13.19
C PRO A 150 -1.72 -26.22 -12.16
N ASP A 151 -1.41 -26.31 -10.88
CA ASP A 151 -2.35 -26.12 -9.77
C ASP A 151 -2.58 -24.62 -9.41
N LEU A 152 -1.84 -23.70 -10.00
CA LEU A 152 -2.10 -22.28 -9.85
C LEU A 152 -3.46 -21.89 -10.46
N SER A 153 -4.20 -21.03 -9.78
CA SER A 153 -5.47 -20.48 -10.29
C SER A 153 -5.26 -19.36 -11.31
N GLY A 154 -4.09 -18.74 -11.30
CA GLY A 154 -3.76 -17.68 -12.24
C GLY A 154 -2.57 -16.83 -11.80
N ILE A 155 -2.49 -15.66 -12.38
CA ILE A 155 -1.48 -14.64 -12.05
C ILE A 155 -2.12 -13.29 -11.75
N ILE A 156 -1.43 -12.52 -10.90
CA ILE A 156 -1.73 -11.11 -10.66
C ILE A 156 -0.63 -10.28 -11.31
N VAL A 157 -1.00 -9.35 -12.19
CA VAL A 157 -0.02 -8.49 -12.84
C VAL A 157 -0.14 -7.05 -12.36
N ARG A 158 1.02 -6.43 -12.15
CA ARG A 158 1.18 -5.02 -11.84
C ARG A 158 1.89 -4.34 -13.01
N ILE A 159 1.54 -3.09 -13.32
CA ILE A 159 2.37 -2.30 -14.28
C ILE A 159 3.76 -2.08 -13.68
N GLY A 160 3.84 -2.13 -12.38
CA GLY A 160 5.06 -1.99 -11.63
C GLY A 160 5.31 -0.55 -11.20
N GLU A 161 5.93 -0.45 -10.07
CA GLU A 161 6.65 0.72 -9.61
C GLU A 161 8.12 0.42 -9.88
N SER A 162 8.91 1.43 -10.28
CA SER A 162 10.34 1.24 -10.36
C SER A 162 10.86 0.91 -8.96
N ASP A 163 11.48 -0.24 -8.80
CA ASP A 163 12.14 -0.59 -7.54
C ASP A 163 13.21 0.46 -7.24
N GLY A 164 13.27 0.86 -5.97
CA GLY A 164 14.28 1.79 -5.49
C GLY A 164 15.68 1.16 -5.42
N LEU A 165 16.62 1.94 -4.90
CA LEU A 165 18.01 1.50 -4.70
C LEU A 165 18.18 0.47 -3.59
N ASP A 166 17.17 0.29 -2.76
CA ASP A 166 17.10 -0.62 -1.63
C ASP A 166 16.74 -2.06 -2.03
N VAL A 167 16.20 -2.27 -3.23
CA VAL A 167 15.89 -3.60 -3.73
C VAL A 167 17.14 -4.25 -4.30
N GLN A 168 17.66 -5.23 -3.55
CA GLN A 168 18.79 -6.06 -3.97
C GLN A 168 18.29 -7.46 -4.31
N GLY A 169 18.77 -8.02 -5.41
CA GLY A 169 18.42 -9.37 -5.85
C GLY A 169 18.67 -9.56 -7.33
N ASP A 170 18.34 -10.76 -7.82
CA ASP A 170 18.56 -11.14 -9.21
C ASP A 170 17.59 -10.47 -10.19
N PHE A 171 16.47 -9.97 -9.70
CA PHE A 171 15.43 -9.34 -10.52
C PHE A 171 14.98 -8.01 -9.94
N GLN A 172 14.66 -7.08 -10.82
CA GLN A 172 14.14 -5.75 -10.51
C GLN A 172 12.92 -5.43 -11.37
N SER A 173 11.99 -4.64 -10.85
CA SER A 173 10.90 -4.07 -11.64
C SER A 173 11.36 -2.80 -12.35
N ARG A 174 10.91 -2.63 -13.59
CA ARG A 174 11.06 -1.37 -14.32
C ARG A 174 9.75 -0.99 -15.02
N LEU A 175 9.42 0.29 -14.99
CA LEU A 175 8.30 0.86 -15.72
C LEU A 175 8.60 0.87 -17.23
N VAL A 176 8.29 -0.23 -17.90
CA VAL A 176 8.41 -0.35 -19.37
C VAL A 176 7.14 0.11 -20.08
N ILE A 177 5.99 0.04 -19.42
CA ILE A 177 4.70 0.48 -19.95
C ILE A 177 4.54 1.97 -19.67
N LYS A 178 4.42 2.75 -20.76
CA LYS A 178 4.31 4.22 -20.72
C LYS A 178 2.96 4.74 -21.23
N THR A 179 2.24 3.91 -21.99
CA THR A 179 0.98 4.31 -22.64
C THR A 179 -0.09 3.22 -22.54
N ALA A 180 -1.36 3.62 -22.63
CA ALA A 180 -2.49 2.69 -22.67
C ALA A 180 -2.35 1.65 -23.80
N ARG A 181 -1.88 2.08 -24.98
CA ARG A 181 -1.65 1.16 -26.12
C ARG A 181 -0.60 0.10 -25.80
N GLN A 182 0.51 0.47 -25.16
CA GLN A 182 1.51 -0.50 -24.71
C GLN A 182 0.93 -1.47 -23.71
N CYS A 183 0.24 -0.96 -22.67
CA CYS A 183 -0.42 -1.77 -21.66
C CYS A 183 -1.34 -2.82 -22.30
N ARG A 184 -2.22 -2.39 -23.19
CA ARG A 184 -3.14 -3.28 -23.93
C ARG A 184 -2.41 -4.38 -24.71
N HIS A 185 -1.27 -4.08 -25.36
CA HIS A 185 -0.52 -5.09 -26.10
C HIS A 185 0.10 -6.16 -25.18
N TYR A 186 0.63 -5.77 -24.03
CA TYR A 186 1.13 -6.73 -23.03
C TYR A 186 -0.02 -7.59 -22.49
N LEU A 187 -1.11 -6.97 -22.05
CA LEU A 187 -2.27 -7.67 -21.50
C LEU A 187 -2.88 -8.63 -22.52
N LYS A 188 -3.05 -8.22 -23.77
CA LYS A 188 -3.57 -9.10 -24.83
C LYS A 188 -2.77 -10.40 -24.94
N LYS A 189 -1.41 -10.32 -24.83
CA LYS A 189 -0.58 -11.51 -24.89
C LYS A 189 -0.74 -12.40 -23.66
N ILE A 190 -0.84 -11.80 -22.47
CA ILE A 190 -1.01 -12.56 -21.22
C ILE A 190 -2.39 -13.21 -21.19
N VAL A 191 -3.45 -12.46 -21.54
CA VAL A 191 -4.83 -12.99 -21.64
C VAL A 191 -4.87 -14.23 -22.54
N GLN A 192 -4.30 -14.15 -23.75
CA GLN A 192 -4.23 -15.31 -24.65
C GLN A 192 -3.58 -16.56 -24.02
N VAL A 193 -2.56 -16.37 -23.19
CA VAL A 193 -1.93 -17.48 -22.48
C VAL A 193 -2.84 -17.99 -21.36
N CYS A 194 -3.45 -17.10 -20.59
CA CYS A 194 -4.38 -17.48 -19.53
C CYS A 194 -5.57 -18.27 -20.08
N GLU A 195 -6.15 -17.84 -21.20
CA GLU A 195 -7.24 -18.56 -21.90
C GLU A 195 -6.80 -19.98 -22.33
N GLN A 196 -5.59 -20.13 -22.88
CA GLN A 196 -5.05 -21.42 -23.30
C GLN A 196 -4.89 -22.45 -22.16
N PHE A 197 -4.66 -21.96 -20.94
CA PHE A 197 -4.46 -22.79 -19.76
C PHE A 197 -5.68 -22.81 -18.83
N ASP A 198 -6.76 -22.13 -19.20
CA ASP A 198 -7.94 -21.91 -18.35
C ASP A 198 -7.58 -21.31 -16.99
N LYS A 199 -6.74 -20.25 -16.98
CA LYS A 199 -6.26 -19.55 -15.81
C LYS A 199 -6.76 -18.11 -15.79
N GLN A 200 -6.91 -17.54 -14.58
CA GLN A 200 -7.33 -16.16 -14.42
C GLN A 200 -6.13 -15.22 -14.50
N LEU A 201 -6.34 -14.08 -15.13
CA LEU A 201 -5.47 -12.91 -15.09
C LEU A 201 -6.12 -11.84 -14.24
N ILE A 202 -5.55 -11.52 -13.09
CA ILE A 202 -5.95 -10.39 -12.28
C ILE A 202 -5.01 -9.22 -12.60
N MET A 203 -5.55 -8.16 -13.20
CA MET A 203 -4.79 -6.95 -13.53
C MET A 203 -5.02 -5.88 -12.48
N ARG A 204 -4.00 -5.52 -11.73
CA ARG A 204 -4.05 -4.38 -10.80
C ARG A 204 -3.92 -3.07 -11.56
N THR A 205 -4.90 -2.18 -11.37
CA THR A 205 -4.93 -0.88 -12.05
C THR A 205 -4.09 0.20 -11.36
N TRP A 206 -3.56 -0.09 -10.17
CA TRP A 206 -2.67 0.82 -9.46
C TRP A 206 -1.46 1.17 -10.30
N THR A 207 -1.24 2.47 -10.52
CA THR A 207 -0.10 3.00 -11.26
C THR A 207 0.33 4.32 -10.67
N LEU A 208 1.63 4.60 -10.82
CA LEU A 208 2.23 5.87 -10.48
C LEU A 208 3.03 6.41 -11.67
N GLY A 209 3.34 7.68 -11.64
CA GLY A 209 4.35 8.26 -12.51
C GLY A 209 3.84 9.29 -13.49
N ALA A 210 4.80 9.78 -14.27
CA ALA A 210 4.61 10.88 -15.20
C ALA A 210 4.14 10.46 -16.59
N PHE A 211 4.24 9.17 -16.91
CA PHE A 211 3.83 8.65 -18.21
C PHE A 211 2.31 8.66 -18.40
N PRO A 212 1.82 8.65 -19.66
CA PRO A 212 0.39 8.61 -19.95
C PRO A 212 -0.42 7.52 -19.22
N ILE A 213 0.20 6.38 -18.91
CA ILE A 213 -0.45 5.30 -18.16
C ILE A 213 -0.61 5.60 -16.66
N GLY A 214 0.11 6.57 -16.12
CA GLY A 214 0.15 6.86 -14.67
C GLY A 214 -1.16 7.28 -14.05
N ASP A 215 -2.19 7.57 -14.85
CA ASP A 215 -3.54 7.92 -14.41
C ASP A 215 -4.58 6.81 -14.64
N LEU A 216 -4.14 5.59 -14.98
CA LEU A 216 -5.03 4.44 -15.25
C LEU A 216 -6.06 4.20 -14.15
N MET A 217 -5.67 4.44 -12.91
CA MET A 217 -6.47 4.16 -11.74
C MET A 217 -7.69 5.08 -11.59
N TRP A 218 -7.64 6.31 -12.13
CA TRP A 218 -8.67 7.33 -11.89
C TRP A 218 -9.17 8.05 -13.14
N ASN A 219 -8.48 7.92 -14.28
CA ASN A 219 -8.85 8.61 -15.52
C ASN A 219 -9.66 7.67 -16.43
N PRO A 220 -10.97 7.93 -16.65
CA PRO A 220 -11.81 7.09 -17.50
C PRO A 220 -11.25 6.91 -18.91
N HIS A 221 -10.72 7.98 -19.52
CA HIS A 221 -10.16 7.89 -20.87
C HIS A 221 -8.99 6.90 -20.97
N THR A 222 -8.07 6.92 -20.02
CA THR A 222 -6.94 5.96 -19.98
C THR A 222 -7.44 4.55 -19.68
N PHE A 223 -8.41 4.41 -18.78
CA PHE A 223 -9.02 3.14 -18.41
C PHE A 223 -9.67 2.47 -19.63
N HIS A 224 -10.57 3.16 -20.29
CA HIS A 224 -11.24 2.66 -21.49
C HIS A 224 -10.27 2.38 -22.65
N ALA A 225 -9.25 3.24 -22.85
CA ALA A 225 -8.22 3.00 -23.85
C ALA A 225 -7.39 1.71 -23.60
N VAL A 226 -7.31 1.25 -22.36
CA VAL A 226 -6.64 -0.03 -22.05
C VAL A 226 -7.61 -1.20 -22.21
N PHE A 227 -8.81 -1.14 -21.63
CA PHE A 227 -9.62 -2.31 -21.35
C PHE A 227 -10.77 -2.57 -22.35
N ASP A 228 -11.36 -1.57 -22.99
CA ASP A 228 -12.55 -1.77 -23.85
C ASP A 228 -12.34 -2.76 -25.00
N ASN A 229 -11.11 -2.94 -25.46
CA ASN A 229 -10.77 -3.85 -26.56
C ASN A 229 -10.05 -5.14 -26.07
N LEU A 230 -10.31 -5.54 -24.83
CA LEU A 230 -9.76 -6.76 -24.23
C LEU A 230 -10.88 -7.63 -23.60
N PRO A 231 -11.94 -7.99 -24.34
CA PRO A 231 -12.98 -8.83 -23.78
C PRO A 231 -12.42 -10.23 -23.48
N SER A 232 -12.52 -10.64 -22.23
CA SER A 232 -12.13 -12.00 -21.79
C SER A 232 -12.76 -12.31 -20.44
N GLN A 233 -13.29 -13.51 -20.29
CA GLN A 233 -13.79 -14.03 -18.99
C GLN A 233 -12.63 -14.38 -18.04
N ASN A 234 -11.44 -14.54 -18.58
CA ASN A 234 -10.23 -14.81 -17.81
C ASN A 234 -9.55 -13.52 -17.30
N LEU A 235 -10.04 -12.33 -17.70
CA LEU A 235 -9.49 -11.04 -17.23
C LEU A 235 -10.36 -10.46 -16.13
N ILE A 236 -9.76 -10.28 -14.96
CA ILE A 236 -10.36 -9.62 -13.80
C ILE A 236 -9.56 -8.34 -13.52
N LEU A 237 -10.25 -7.21 -13.31
CA LEU A 237 -9.59 -5.96 -12.94
C LEU A 237 -9.60 -5.78 -11.43
N SER A 238 -8.44 -5.62 -10.84
CA SER A 238 -8.29 -5.34 -9.41
C SER A 238 -8.02 -3.85 -9.19
N GLN A 239 -8.89 -3.20 -8.43
CA GLN A 239 -8.89 -1.75 -8.23
C GLN A 239 -8.95 -1.42 -6.74
N LYS A 240 -8.13 -0.49 -6.28
CA LYS A 240 -8.29 0.08 -4.93
C LYS A 240 -9.67 0.76 -4.83
N PHE A 241 -10.27 0.76 -3.65
CA PHE A 241 -11.61 1.32 -3.47
C PHE A 241 -11.74 2.80 -3.87
N GLY A 242 -10.66 3.57 -3.73
CA GLY A 242 -10.61 4.98 -4.06
C GLY A 242 -9.81 5.29 -5.34
N GLU A 243 -9.72 6.58 -5.66
CA GLU A 243 -8.96 7.08 -6.83
C GLU A 243 -7.44 7.25 -6.53
N THR A 244 -6.97 6.87 -5.37
CA THR A 244 -5.58 6.93 -4.93
C THR A 244 -5.27 5.73 -4.04
N ASP A 245 -4.24 5.80 -3.21
CA ASP A 245 -3.93 4.75 -2.24
C ASP A 245 -4.95 4.71 -1.08
N PHE A 246 -4.75 3.82 -0.10
CA PHE A 246 -5.70 3.48 0.96
C PHE A 246 -5.84 4.57 2.04
N PHE A 247 -6.21 5.79 1.62
CA PHE A 247 -6.43 6.93 2.51
C PHE A 247 -7.88 7.08 2.92
N ARG A 248 -8.12 7.67 4.09
CA ARG A 248 -9.45 8.08 4.55
C ARG A 248 -10.00 9.23 3.71
N TYR A 249 -11.28 9.51 3.84
CA TYR A 249 -11.99 10.59 3.12
C TYR A 249 -11.93 10.50 1.59
N GLN A 250 -11.54 9.35 1.06
CA GLN A 250 -11.61 9.09 -0.37
C GLN A 250 -13.04 8.74 -0.79
N THR A 251 -13.47 9.30 -1.90
CA THR A 251 -14.66 8.82 -2.58
C THR A 251 -14.35 7.48 -3.27
N MET A 252 -15.32 6.59 -3.29
CA MET A 252 -15.20 5.36 -4.07
C MET A 252 -14.97 5.70 -5.54
N SER A 253 -14.08 4.97 -6.19
CA SER A 253 -13.77 5.22 -7.60
C SER A 253 -14.97 4.94 -8.49
N PRO A 254 -15.43 5.89 -9.32
CA PRO A 254 -16.50 5.63 -10.29
C PRO A 254 -16.15 4.51 -11.28
N LEU A 255 -14.87 4.33 -11.59
CA LEU A 255 -14.39 3.29 -12.50
C LEU A 255 -14.70 1.86 -12.05
N LEU A 256 -15.02 1.66 -10.77
CA LEU A 256 -15.49 0.37 -10.26
C LEU A 256 -16.82 -0.07 -10.92
N PHE A 257 -17.62 0.87 -11.39
CA PHE A 257 -18.93 0.63 -11.98
C PHE A 257 -18.94 0.76 -13.50
N GLU A 258 -17.78 1.02 -14.12
CA GLU A 258 -17.67 1.21 -15.57
C GLU A 258 -17.13 -0.04 -16.27
N GLY A 259 -17.62 -0.30 -17.49
CA GLY A 259 -17.19 -1.43 -18.33
C GLY A 259 -17.77 -2.78 -17.92
N SER A 260 -17.41 -3.84 -18.64
CA SER A 260 -17.98 -5.18 -18.52
C SER A 260 -17.08 -6.22 -17.85
N HIS A 261 -15.86 -5.86 -17.46
CA HIS A 261 -14.93 -6.80 -16.85
C HIS A 261 -15.31 -7.10 -15.41
N ARG A 262 -15.06 -8.31 -14.98
CA ARG A 262 -15.16 -8.72 -13.58
C ARG A 262 -14.23 -7.88 -12.72
N ARG A 263 -14.63 -7.59 -11.48
CA ARG A 263 -13.93 -6.68 -10.55
C ARG A 263 -13.56 -7.36 -9.25
N ILE A 264 -12.34 -7.09 -8.81
CA ILE A 264 -11.92 -7.26 -7.42
C ILE A 264 -11.65 -5.87 -6.85
N VAL A 265 -12.15 -5.59 -5.66
CA VAL A 265 -11.88 -4.32 -4.97
C VAL A 265 -10.83 -4.56 -3.89
N GLU A 266 -9.77 -3.75 -3.92
CA GLU A 266 -8.67 -3.84 -2.97
C GLU A 266 -8.95 -2.99 -1.73
N PHE A 267 -8.75 -3.60 -0.56
CA PHE A 267 -8.82 -3.00 0.77
C PHE A 267 -7.50 -3.21 1.52
N GLN A 268 -7.26 -2.43 2.58
CA GLN A 268 -6.06 -2.56 3.38
C GLN A 268 -6.42 -2.71 4.86
N ALA A 269 -5.90 -3.76 5.49
CA ALA A 269 -6.05 -4.03 6.91
C ALA A 269 -4.91 -3.43 7.75
N ARG A 270 -3.73 -3.29 7.18
CA ARG A 270 -2.49 -2.92 7.87
C ARG A 270 -2.33 -1.43 8.22
N ARG A 271 -3.12 -0.54 7.64
CA ARG A 271 -3.13 0.92 7.93
C ARG A 271 -1.76 1.62 7.85
N GLU A 272 -1.00 1.38 6.80
CA GLU A 272 0.35 1.93 6.60
C GLU A 272 0.43 3.46 6.61
N TYR A 273 -0.64 4.15 6.24
CA TYR A 273 -0.70 5.63 6.22
C TYR A 273 -1.22 6.24 7.53
N GLU A 274 -1.50 5.43 8.52
CA GLU A 274 -1.98 5.87 9.83
C GLU A 274 -0.98 5.42 10.91
N GLY A 275 0.23 5.96 10.83
CA GLY A 275 1.29 5.65 11.78
C GLY A 275 1.81 4.22 11.66
N PHE A 276 1.85 3.64 10.46
CA PHE A 276 2.30 2.26 10.22
C PHE A 276 1.58 1.20 11.04
N GLY A 277 0.31 1.41 11.35
CA GLY A 277 -0.46 0.48 12.17
C GLY A 277 -0.02 0.41 13.64
N GLU A 278 0.88 1.31 14.08
CA GLU A 278 1.33 1.39 15.47
C GLU A 278 0.25 1.91 16.43
N PHE A 279 -0.84 2.44 15.88
CA PHE A 279 -1.98 2.92 16.65
C PHE A 279 -3.20 2.02 16.46
N PRO A 280 -4.02 1.86 17.50
CA PRO A 280 -5.34 1.27 17.34
C PRO A 280 -6.10 1.93 16.20
N SER A 281 -6.50 1.16 15.20
CA SER A 281 -7.23 1.66 14.04
C SER A 281 -8.18 0.61 13.51
N TYR A 282 -9.45 0.97 13.35
CA TYR A 282 -10.51 0.09 12.88
C TYR A 282 -11.08 0.58 11.55
N THR A 283 -10.97 -0.24 10.52
CA THR A 283 -11.47 0.09 9.18
C THR A 283 -12.93 -0.30 8.98
N GLY A 284 -13.50 -1.14 9.85
CA GLY A 284 -14.82 -1.72 9.68
C GLY A 284 -15.93 -0.71 9.46
N PHE A 285 -15.91 0.44 10.17
CA PHE A 285 -16.92 1.48 10.00
C PHE A 285 -16.95 2.09 8.59
N ASP A 286 -15.79 2.27 7.97
CA ASP A 286 -15.71 2.75 6.59
C ASP A 286 -16.04 1.64 5.59
N TYR A 287 -15.56 0.42 5.84
CA TYR A 287 -15.74 -0.72 4.95
C TYR A 287 -17.19 -1.23 4.90
N GLU A 288 -17.93 -1.14 6.02
CA GLU A 288 -19.37 -1.39 6.01
C GLU A 288 -20.10 -0.42 5.07
N ARG A 289 -19.73 0.86 5.09
CA ARG A 289 -20.28 1.85 4.16
C ARG A 289 -19.93 1.50 2.71
N TYR A 290 -18.67 1.13 2.43
CA TYR A 290 -18.25 0.72 1.09
C TYR A 290 -18.93 -0.57 0.62
N ALA A 291 -19.14 -1.53 1.50
CA ALA A 291 -19.86 -2.75 1.18
C ALA A 291 -21.30 -2.45 0.72
N ARG A 292 -21.98 -1.48 1.35
CA ARG A 292 -23.32 -1.04 0.89
C ARG A 292 -23.31 -0.49 -0.53
N TYR A 293 -22.32 0.33 -0.89
CA TYR A 293 -22.19 0.85 -2.26
C TYR A 293 -21.86 -0.25 -3.27
N LEU A 294 -20.98 -1.16 -2.91
CA LEU A 294 -20.50 -2.22 -3.80
C LEU A 294 -21.55 -3.30 -4.09
N ARG A 295 -22.62 -3.39 -3.31
CA ARG A 295 -23.78 -4.25 -3.66
C ARG A 295 -24.39 -3.90 -5.01
N ASN A 296 -24.24 -2.66 -5.44
CA ASN A 296 -24.73 -2.19 -6.75
C ASN A 296 -23.71 -2.34 -7.87
N CYS A 297 -22.58 -2.99 -7.64
CA CYS A 297 -21.56 -3.25 -8.66
C CYS A 297 -21.82 -4.62 -9.30
N PRO A 298 -22.40 -4.69 -10.52
CA PRO A 298 -22.83 -5.95 -11.11
C PRO A 298 -21.66 -6.86 -11.50
N MET A 299 -20.47 -6.26 -11.68
CA MET A 299 -19.28 -6.99 -12.09
C MET A 299 -18.37 -7.37 -10.91
N LEU A 300 -18.78 -7.07 -9.67
CA LEU A 300 -18.01 -7.42 -8.48
C LEU A 300 -17.96 -8.93 -8.31
N CYS A 301 -16.78 -9.51 -8.40
CA CYS A 301 -16.56 -10.95 -8.20
C CYS A 301 -15.65 -11.24 -7.00
N GLY A 302 -15.08 -10.22 -6.35
CA GLY A 302 -14.21 -10.45 -5.21
C GLY A 302 -13.74 -9.19 -4.50
N ILE A 303 -13.16 -9.43 -3.34
CA ILE A 303 -12.36 -8.44 -2.60
C ILE A 303 -10.93 -8.97 -2.44
N SER A 304 -9.98 -8.05 -2.31
CA SER A 304 -8.59 -8.34 -1.98
C SER A 304 -8.17 -7.52 -0.77
N VAL A 305 -7.64 -8.18 0.26
CA VAL A 305 -7.24 -7.54 1.51
C VAL A 305 -5.72 -7.53 1.63
N TRP A 306 -5.15 -6.34 1.69
CA TRP A 306 -3.73 -6.14 1.94
C TRP A 306 -3.46 -6.12 3.44
N CYS A 307 -2.80 -7.14 3.94
CA CYS A 307 -2.52 -7.33 5.37
C CYS A 307 -1.04 -7.51 5.68
N GLN A 308 -0.20 -7.70 4.67
CA GLN A 308 1.23 -7.93 4.84
C GLN A 308 2.06 -6.76 4.31
N THR A 309 3.26 -6.61 4.85
CA THR A 309 4.28 -5.72 4.31
C THR A 309 5.49 -6.54 3.92
N GLY A 310 6.12 -6.25 2.80
CA GLY A 310 7.27 -7.00 2.30
C GLY A 310 8.54 -6.87 3.15
N GLY A 311 8.56 -6.13 4.26
CA GLY A 311 9.78 -6.08 5.02
C GLY A 311 10.12 -4.82 5.78
N TRP A 312 9.15 -4.03 6.14
CA TRP A 312 9.34 -3.02 7.17
C TRP A 312 9.45 -3.69 8.54
N SER A 313 10.62 -4.24 8.85
CA SER A 313 10.86 -4.91 10.13
C SER A 313 10.85 -3.96 11.33
N HIS A 314 10.95 -2.66 11.10
CA HIS A 314 10.95 -1.64 12.12
C HIS A 314 9.57 -1.50 12.80
N PHE A 315 8.48 -1.60 12.02
CA PHE A 315 7.11 -1.54 12.52
C PHE A 315 6.45 -2.92 12.41
N LYS A 316 6.62 -3.75 13.43
CA LYS A 316 6.14 -5.16 13.46
C LYS A 316 4.61 -5.27 13.41
N ARG A 317 3.90 -4.26 13.88
CA ARG A 317 2.43 -4.24 13.97
C ARG A 317 1.72 -4.07 12.64
N LEU A 318 2.44 -3.77 11.57
CA LEU A 318 1.88 -3.71 10.23
C LEU A 318 1.50 -5.08 9.65
N SER A 319 2.01 -6.16 10.22
CA SER A 319 1.93 -7.47 9.60
C SER A 319 0.91 -8.35 10.30
N PHE A 320 0.13 -9.08 9.53
CA PHE A 320 -0.81 -10.09 10.01
C PHE A 320 -0.08 -11.32 10.55
N CYS A 321 -0.60 -11.92 11.63
CA CYS A 321 0.00 -13.06 12.33
C CYS A 321 1.39 -12.78 12.94
N ALA A 322 1.75 -11.54 13.20
CA ALA A 322 2.89 -11.16 14.04
C ALA A 322 2.48 -11.11 15.52
N ASP A 323 3.46 -11.12 16.43
CA ASP A 323 3.20 -11.18 17.88
C ASP A 323 2.36 -10.00 18.42
N SER A 324 2.32 -8.88 17.70
CA SER A 324 1.60 -7.66 18.08
C SER A 324 0.63 -7.17 17.00
N SER A 325 -0.02 -8.08 16.30
CA SER A 325 -0.83 -7.78 15.10
C SER A 325 -2.32 -7.58 15.37
N LEU A 326 -2.75 -7.37 16.63
CA LEU A 326 -4.16 -7.31 17.03
C LEU A 326 -5.03 -6.45 16.08
N TRP A 327 -4.56 -5.26 15.72
CA TRP A 327 -5.33 -4.33 14.87
C TRP A 327 -5.41 -4.79 13.42
N VAL A 328 -4.36 -5.40 12.91
CA VAL A 328 -4.38 -6.00 11.56
C VAL A 328 -5.27 -7.22 11.53
N GLU A 329 -5.22 -8.09 12.54
CA GLU A 329 -6.08 -9.26 12.68
C GLU A 329 -7.57 -8.87 12.77
N LEU A 330 -7.88 -7.87 13.59
CA LEU A 330 -9.23 -7.30 13.70
C LEU A 330 -9.72 -6.81 12.33
N ASN A 331 -8.90 -6.03 11.63
CA ASN A 331 -9.29 -5.48 10.33
C ASN A 331 -9.43 -6.57 9.26
N VAL A 332 -8.57 -7.59 9.24
CA VAL A 332 -8.65 -8.76 8.35
C VAL A 332 -9.95 -9.51 8.58
N SER A 333 -10.23 -9.91 9.83
CA SER A 333 -11.43 -10.66 10.20
C SER A 333 -12.70 -9.87 9.94
N SER A 334 -12.74 -8.61 10.37
CA SER A 334 -13.93 -7.76 10.20
C SER A 334 -14.22 -7.44 8.74
N THR A 335 -13.19 -7.21 7.91
CA THR A 335 -13.40 -6.97 6.47
C THR A 335 -14.11 -8.15 5.84
N LEU A 336 -13.68 -9.36 6.13
CA LEU A 336 -14.30 -10.55 5.59
C LEU A 336 -15.76 -10.70 6.06
N GLN A 337 -16.04 -10.57 7.36
CA GLN A 337 -17.39 -10.67 7.91
C GLN A 337 -18.34 -9.63 7.29
N ILE A 338 -17.87 -8.39 7.09
CA ILE A 338 -18.65 -7.32 6.48
C ILE A 338 -19.02 -7.65 5.03
N PHE A 339 -18.07 -8.13 4.25
CA PHE A 339 -18.30 -8.39 2.82
C PHE A 339 -18.96 -9.74 2.54
N ARG A 340 -18.56 -10.81 3.22
CA ARG A 340 -19.10 -12.15 3.02
C ARG A 340 -20.43 -12.31 3.75
N ASP A 341 -20.42 -12.05 5.05
CA ASP A 341 -21.54 -12.39 5.94
C ASP A 341 -22.55 -11.23 6.08
N THR A 342 -22.25 -10.09 5.47
CA THR A 342 -23.07 -8.87 5.56
C THR A 342 -23.26 -8.38 7.01
N THR A 343 -22.28 -8.65 7.86
CA THR A 343 -22.27 -8.30 9.28
C THR A 343 -21.98 -6.80 9.44
N SER A 344 -22.60 -6.15 10.43
CA SER A 344 -22.27 -4.77 10.77
C SER A 344 -20.85 -4.66 11.34
N ALA A 345 -20.22 -3.49 11.18
CA ALA A 345 -18.88 -3.24 11.71
C ALA A 345 -18.78 -3.51 13.21
N GLU A 346 -19.78 -3.10 13.99
CA GLU A 346 -19.82 -3.33 15.44
C GLU A 346 -19.90 -4.81 15.78
N LYS A 347 -20.81 -5.53 15.11
CA LYS A 347 -20.96 -6.96 15.33
C LYS A 347 -19.71 -7.73 14.92
N ALA A 348 -19.06 -7.36 13.82
CA ALA A 348 -17.80 -7.95 13.39
C ALA A 348 -16.68 -7.76 14.44
N ALA A 349 -16.59 -6.55 15.02
CA ALA A 349 -15.64 -6.26 16.10
C ALA A 349 -15.95 -7.08 17.37
N THR A 350 -17.22 -7.15 17.77
CA THR A 350 -17.65 -7.96 18.92
C THR A 350 -17.35 -9.45 18.70
N ASN A 351 -17.66 -9.99 17.52
CA ASN A 351 -17.34 -11.38 17.17
C ASN A 351 -15.85 -11.67 17.26
N PHE A 352 -15.03 -10.74 16.75
CA PHE A 352 -13.58 -10.88 16.79
C PHE A 352 -13.05 -10.93 18.23
N ILE A 353 -13.42 -9.94 19.06
CA ILE A 353 -12.87 -9.83 20.41
C ILE A 353 -13.33 -10.99 21.30
N SER A 354 -14.60 -11.40 21.18
CA SER A 354 -15.14 -12.52 21.95
C SER A 354 -14.46 -13.85 21.59
N ARG A 355 -14.07 -14.03 20.33
CA ARG A 355 -13.33 -15.22 19.90
C ARG A 355 -11.86 -15.16 20.34
N ARG A 356 -11.22 -14.00 20.24
CA ARG A 356 -9.80 -13.83 20.55
C ARG A 356 -9.53 -13.82 22.06
N TYR A 357 -10.44 -13.22 22.82
CA TYR A 357 -10.38 -13.06 24.27
C TYR A 357 -11.76 -13.33 24.88
N PRO A 358 -12.11 -14.60 25.15
CA PRO A 358 -13.41 -14.95 25.73
C PRO A 358 -13.67 -14.23 27.06
N GLY A 359 -14.89 -13.73 27.24
CA GLY A 359 -15.27 -12.98 28.42
C GLY A 359 -15.05 -11.47 28.36
N THR A 360 -14.44 -10.95 27.26
CA THR A 360 -14.29 -9.50 27.08
C THR A 360 -15.63 -8.85 26.76
N ASP A 361 -15.92 -7.71 27.39
CA ASP A 361 -17.11 -6.90 27.10
C ASP A 361 -17.01 -6.28 25.67
N GLY A 362 -17.83 -6.81 24.76
CA GLY A 362 -17.87 -6.40 23.36
C GLY A 362 -18.30 -4.94 23.17
N ASP A 363 -19.22 -4.45 24.01
CA ASP A 363 -19.71 -3.06 23.91
C ASP A 363 -18.62 -2.06 24.32
N SER A 364 -17.86 -2.36 25.36
CA SER A 364 -16.70 -1.56 25.76
C SER A 364 -15.62 -1.57 24.69
N PHE A 365 -15.38 -2.72 24.04
CA PHE A 365 -14.45 -2.81 22.93
C PHE A 365 -14.91 -1.99 21.72
N VAL A 366 -16.17 -2.04 21.35
CA VAL A 366 -16.74 -1.21 20.27
C VAL A 366 -16.64 0.28 20.61
N ARG A 367 -16.92 0.67 21.87
CA ARG A 367 -16.71 2.07 22.31
C ARG A 367 -15.24 2.50 22.18
N PHE A 368 -14.31 1.63 22.57
CA PHE A 368 -12.88 1.87 22.39
C PHE A 368 -12.55 2.09 20.91
N LEU A 369 -13.01 1.23 20.00
CA LEU A 369 -12.76 1.34 18.56
C LEU A 369 -13.36 2.60 17.94
N ARG A 370 -14.53 3.04 18.39
CA ARG A 370 -15.12 4.33 17.97
C ARG A 370 -14.25 5.52 18.36
N LEU A 371 -13.68 5.50 19.57
CA LEU A 371 -12.74 6.52 20.01
C LEU A 371 -11.45 6.47 19.22
N ALA A 372 -10.91 5.28 18.94
CA ALA A 372 -9.71 5.09 18.14
C ALA A 372 -9.89 5.61 16.71
N ASP A 373 -10.98 5.25 16.03
CA ASP A 373 -11.32 5.73 14.70
C ASP A 373 -11.45 7.27 14.67
N LYS A 374 -12.15 7.83 15.66
CA LYS A 374 -12.31 9.27 15.83
C LYS A 374 -10.96 9.96 16.02
N ALA A 375 -10.14 9.47 16.95
CA ALA A 375 -8.84 10.05 17.27
C ALA A 375 -7.92 10.09 16.04
N VAL A 376 -7.83 8.99 15.28
CA VAL A 376 -7.04 8.92 14.06
C VAL A 376 -7.59 9.88 12.99
N LYS A 377 -8.90 9.90 12.77
CA LYS A 377 -9.53 10.78 11.78
C LYS A 377 -9.35 12.26 12.10
N GLU A 378 -9.56 12.65 13.35
CA GLU A 378 -9.46 14.04 13.77
C GLU A 378 -8.02 14.55 13.85
N LEU A 379 -7.05 13.69 14.19
CA LEU A 379 -5.66 14.14 14.27
C LEU A 379 -4.88 14.01 12.95
N TRP A 380 -4.97 12.83 12.33
CA TRP A 380 -4.15 12.51 11.14
C TRP A 380 -4.62 13.24 9.90
N TYR A 381 -5.92 13.52 9.82
CA TYR A 381 -6.53 14.19 8.68
C TYR A 381 -7.17 15.52 9.09
N ILE A 382 -7.21 16.44 8.16
CA ILE A 382 -8.09 17.59 8.21
C ILE A 382 -9.14 17.35 7.13
N PRO A 383 -10.42 17.12 7.50
CA PRO A 383 -11.44 16.69 6.54
C PRO A 383 -11.55 17.61 5.33
N GLU A 384 -11.57 18.92 5.53
CA GLU A 384 -11.61 19.92 4.46
C GLU A 384 -10.45 19.78 3.45
N PHE A 385 -9.29 19.42 3.94
CA PHE A 385 -8.10 19.23 3.13
C PHE A 385 -7.99 17.81 2.57
N ALA A 386 -8.38 16.80 3.34
CA ALA A 386 -8.27 15.39 2.96
C ALA A 386 -9.13 15.01 1.75
N VAL A 387 -10.25 15.71 1.53
CA VAL A 387 -11.11 15.52 0.35
C VAL A 387 -10.57 16.18 -0.92
N GLN A 388 -9.55 17.03 -0.82
CA GLN A 388 -8.96 17.67 -1.98
C GLN A 388 -8.24 16.66 -2.86
N ARG A 389 -8.19 16.94 -4.15
CA ARG A 389 -7.47 16.12 -5.13
C ARG A 389 -6.20 16.85 -5.54
N LEU A 390 -5.06 16.36 -5.07
CA LEU A 390 -3.74 16.83 -5.48
C LEU A 390 -3.24 15.94 -6.61
N TYR A 391 -3.09 16.52 -7.80
CA TYR A 391 -2.44 15.83 -8.89
C TYR A 391 -1.01 16.34 -9.02
N PHE A 392 -0.08 15.41 -8.85
CA PHE A 392 1.30 15.65 -9.23
C PHE A 392 1.53 14.89 -10.55
N ARG A 393 1.62 15.65 -11.63
CA ARG A 393 1.58 15.12 -12.99
C ARG A 393 0.32 14.26 -13.20
N ARG A 394 0.46 12.94 -13.30
CA ARG A 394 -0.66 12.00 -13.48
C ARG A 394 -1.04 11.26 -12.21
N THR A 395 -0.19 11.33 -11.21
CA THR A 395 -0.41 10.66 -9.94
C THR A 395 -1.24 11.53 -9.03
N ARG A 396 -2.29 10.95 -8.47
CA ARG A 396 -3.07 11.60 -7.43
C ARG A 396 -2.39 11.35 -6.09
N VAL A 397 -1.95 12.42 -5.45
CA VAL A 397 -1.35 12.39 -4.12
C VAL A 397 -2.38 12.83 -3.11
N PRO A 398 -2.62 12.08 -2.02
CA PRO A 398 -3.45 12.56 -0.93
C PRO A 398 -2.75 13.70 -0.20
N PRO A 399 -3.51 14.67 0.29
CA PRO A 399 -2.95 15.73 1.09
C PRO A 399 -2.70 15.25 2.52
N LEU A 400 -1.57 14.62 2.75
CA LEU A 400 -1.07 14.26 4.08
C LEU A 400 -0.15 15.35 4.60
N PHE A 401 -0.23 15.55 5.92
CA PHE A 401 0.43 16.67 6.56
C PHE A 401 1.78 16.37 7.17
N TYR A 402 1.86 15.24 7.86
CA TYR A 402 2.90 15.07 8.87
C TYR A 402 3.81 13.92 8.56
N LEU A 403 3.29 12.88 7.90
CA LEU A 403 3.90 11.60 7.92
C LEU A 403 4.51 11.23 6.58
N PHE A 404 5.79 10.98 6.63
CA PHE A 404 6.49 10.25 5.59
C PHE A 404 6.94 8.92 6.21
N TRP A 405 6.06 7.93 6.18
CA TRP A 405 6.26 6.60 6.75
C TRP A 405 6.64 6.65 8.25
N ASP A 406 7.91 6.48 8.60
CA ASP A 406 8.46 6.50 9.95
C ASP A 406 8.80 7.91 10.45
N THR A 407 8.67 8.93 9.62
CA THR A 407 9.12 10.28 9.91
C THR A 407 7.96 11.27 9.99
N ILE A 408 7.84 11.94 11.12
CA ILE A 408 6.91 13.06 11.33
C ILE A 408 7.67 14.37 11.07
N MET A 409 7.18 15.16 10.12
CA MET A 409 7.79 16.45 9.76
C MET A 409 6.91 17.63 10.17
N ILE A 410 7.44 18.50 11.01
CA ILE A 410 6.85 19.80 11.36
C ILE A 410 7.69 20.90 10.69
N ASN A 411 7.11 21.61 9.73
CA ASN A 411 7.88 22.50 8.87
C ASN A 411 7.20 23.85 8.65
N HIS A 412 7.98 24.94 8.78
CA HIS A 412 7.47 26.30 8.61
C HIS A 412 6.97 26.59 7.19
N THR A 413 7.58 26.01 6.18
CA THR A 413 7.13 26.18 4.79
C THR A 413 5.78 25.51 4.58
N VAL A 414 5.59 24.33 5.13
CA VAL A 414 4.31 23.61 5.13
C VAL A 414 3.24 24.46 5.84
N ARG A 415 3.55 25.08 6.99
CA ARG A 415 2.65 26.00 7.68
C ARG A 415 2.14 27.12 6.77
N LYS A 416 3.04 27.79 6.05
CA LYS A 416 2.67 28.89 5.12
C LYS A 416 1.77 28.42 3.98
N ILE A 417 1.94 27.20 3.54
CA ILE A 417 1.18 26.63 2.43
C ILE A 417 -0.21 26.24 2.89
N ILE A 418 -0.28 25.46 3.94
CA ILE A 418 -1.49 24.75 4.35
C ILE A 418 -2.55 25.67 4.94
N ARG A 419 -2.14 26.72 5.64
CA ARG A 419 -3.04 27.78 6.13
C ARG A 419 -3.91 28.43 5.04
N ARG A 420 -3.57 28.22 3.75
CA ARG A 420 -4.34 28.77 2.62
C ARG A 420 -5.44 27.85 2.13
N PHE A 421 -5.39 26.60 2.52
CA PHE A 421 -6.31 25.56 2.08
C PHE A 421 -7.22 25.07 3.18
N VAL A 422 -6.96 25.47 4.40
CA VAL A 422 -7.80 25.20 5.56
C VAL A 422 -8.44 26.52 5.98
N HIS A 423 -9.75 26.60 5.82
CA HIS A 423 -10.54 27.77 6.16
C HIS A 423 -10.97 27.74 7.62
N GLU A 424 -11.44 26.57 8.07
CA GLU A 424 -11.88 26.33 9.46
C GLU A 424 -10.68 26.01 10.37
N ARG A 425 -9.77 27.01 10.52
CA ARG A 425 -8.51 26.84 11.23
C ARG A 425 -8.68 26.58 12.71
N ARG A 426 -9.67 27.21 13.33
CA ARG A 426 -9.98 27.01 14.74
C ARG A 426 -10.44 25.57 14.97
N GLU A 427 -11.35 25.10 14.15
CA GLU A 427 -11.82 23.71 14.20
C GLU A 427 -10.67 22.72 13.99
N ALA A 428 -9.77 22.98 13.03
CA ALA A 428 -8.60 22.13 12.80
C ALA A 428 -7.66 22.05 14.02
N ILE A 429 -7.57 23.08 14.85
CA ILE A 429 -6.84 23.06 16.12
C ILE A 429 -7.62 22.25 17.17
N GLU A 430 -8.90 22.55 17.32
CA GLU A 430 -9.79 21.89 18.28
C GLU A 430 -9.89 20.38 18.02
N ASP A 431 -9.93 19.96 16.76
CA ASP A 431 -9.87 18.55 16.35
C ASP A 431 -8.64 17.84 16.90
N GLY A 432 -7.48 18.48 16.83
CA GLY A 432 -6.24 17.94 17.38
C GLY A 432 -6.32 17.66 18.88
N TYR A 433 -6.90 18.58 19.64
CA TYR A 433 -7.08 18.40 21.09
C TYR A 433 -8.25 17.45 21.43
N ARG A 434 -9.31 17.43 20.62
CA ARG A 434 -10.39 16.42 20.75
C ARG A 434 -9.86 15.01 20.52
N ALA A 435 -8.97 14.82 19.55
CA ALA A 435 -8.30 13.55 19.32
C ALA A 435 -7.48 13.13 20.52
N LEU A 436 -6.72 14.04 21.12
CA LEU A 436 -5.93 13.76 22.31
C LEU A 436 -6.83 13.36 23.50
N HIS A 437 -7.94 14.06 23.69
CA HIS A 437 -8.92 13.70 24.73
C HIS A 437 -9.61 12.35 24.46
N ALA A 438 -9.82 11.99 23.18
CA ALA A 438 -10.31 10.66 22.83
C ALA A 438 -9.32 9.56 23.23
N VAL A 439 -8.01 9.78 23.01
CA VAL A 439 -6.97 8.83 23.44
C VAL A 439 -6.91 8.68 24.96
N GLU A 440 -7.14 9.74 25.74
CA GLU A 440 -7.24 9.63 27.22
C GLU A 440 -8.42 8.75 27.64
N LYS A 441 -9.57 8.88 26.97
CA LYS A 441 -10.73 8.00 27.21
C LYS A 441 -10.42 6.56 26.80
N MET A 442 -9.71 6.36 25.70
CA MET A 442 -9.26 5.03 25.27
C MET A 442 -8.38 4.37 26.34
N ARG A 443 -7.46 5.11 26.96
CA ARG A 443 -6.58 4.59 28.03
C ARG A 443 -7.39 4.01 29.19
N ARG A 444 -8.43 4.73 29.65
CA ARG A 444 -9.32 4.25 30.73
C ARG A 444 -10.09 3.00 30.33
N LEU A 445 -10.53 2.91 29.07
CA LEU A 445 -11.19 1.70 28.58
C LEU A 445 -10.23 0.53 28.42
N ALA A 446 -8.98 0.79 28.02
CA ALA A 446 -7.96 -0.22 27.86
C ALA A 446 -7.63 -0.96 29.17
N GLU A 447 -7.73 -0.27 30.32
CA GLU A 447 -7.57 -0.89 31.65
C GLU A 447 -8.57 -2.05 31.92
N MET A 448 -9.71 -2.06 31.22
CA MET A 448 -10.77 -3.08 31.35
C MET A 448 -10.80 -4.04 30.15
N LEU A 449 -9.92 -3.87 29.18
CA LEU A 449 -9.87 -4.62 27.93
C LEU A 449 -8.52 -5.33 27.80
N PRO A 450 -8.43 -6.41 27.02
CA PRO A 450 -7.18 -7.10 26.76
C PRO A 450 -6.32 -6.33 25.75
N ILE A 451 -6.04 -5.06 26.06
CA ILE A 451 -5.29 -4.12 25.23
C ILE A 451 -4.11 -3.61 26.05
N ASP A 452 -2.93 -3.60 25.43
CA ASP A 452 -1.74 -3.07 26.07
C ASP A 452 -1.86 -1.54 26.24
N THR A 453 -1.83 -1.08 27.48
CA THR A 453 -1.92 0.34 27.83
C THR A 453 -0.71 1.14 27.37
N ASP A 454 0.45 0.49 27.17
CA ASP A 454 1.67 1.12 26.68
C ASP A 454 1.50 1.56 25.22
N GLU A 455 0.71 0.81 24.42
CA GLU A 455 0.34 1.24 23.06
C GLU A 455 -0.44 2.56 23.07
N ILE A 456 -1.37 2.69 24.01
CA ILE A 456 -2.19 3.89 24.11
C ILE A 456 -1.36 5.06 24.65
N THR A 457 -0.43 4.78 25.54
CA THR A 457 0.51 5.79 26.04
C THR A 457 1.45 6.28 24.94
N PHE A 458 1.97 5.37 24.11
CA PHE A 458 2.76 5.71 22.92
C PHE A 458 1.96 6.57 21.94
N GLN A 459 0.71 6.18 21.66
CA GLN A 459 -0.19 6.96 20.82
C GLN A 459 -0.42 8.35 21.40
N TYR A 460 -0.70 8.46 22.69
CA TYR A 460 -0.90 9.74 23.37
C TYR A 460 0.30 10.68 23.20
N ARG A 461 1.51 10.19 23.45
CA ARG A 461 2.73 10.98 23.32
C ARG A 461 2.99 11.46 21.89
N THR A 462 2.72 10.60 20.92
CA THR A 462 2.82 11.00 19.51
C THR A 462 1.76 12.04 19.15
N PHE A 463 0.52 11.84 19.60
CA PHE A 463 -0.62 12.73 19.31
C PHE A 463 -0.48 14.08 20.00
N GLU A 464 0.13 14.15 21.18
CA GLU A 464 0.41 15.39 21.87
C GLU A 464 1.31 16.32 21.03
N ILE A 465 2.36 15.78 20.43
CA ILE A 465 3.24 16.54 19.51
C ILE A 465 2.43 17.04 18.30
N LEU A 466 1.59 16.20 17.73
CA LEU A 466 0.82 16.54 16.53
C LEU A 466 -0.30 17.54 16.83
N ALA A 467 -0.93 17.49 18.00
CA ALA A 467 -1.94 18.46 18.42
C ALA A 467 -1.31 19.86 18.57
N VAL A 468 -0.16 19.94 19.22
CA VAL A 468 0.59 21.20 19.33
C VAL A 468 1.12 21.67 17.96
N ALA A 469 1.51 20.73 17.08
CA ALA A 469 1.86 21.07 15.71
C ALA A 469 0.68 21.66 14.92
N ARG A 470 -0.56 21.20 15.15
CA ARG A 470 -1.75 21.83 14.56
C ARG A 470 -1.97 23.25 15.05
N GLU A 471 -1.80 23.49 16.35
CA GLU A 471 -1.83 24.84 16.90
C GLU A 471 -0.77 25.72 16.24
N TYR A 472 0.45 25.22 16.07
CA TYR A 472 1.51 25.90 15.32
C TYR A 472 1.13 26.15 13.86
N TYR A 473 0.51 25.21 13.17
CA TYR A 473 0.14 25.37 11.76
C TYR A 473 -1.00 26.37 11.54
N PHE A 474 -2.01 26.38 12.39
CA PHE A 474 -3.26 27.11 12.15
C PHE A 474 -3.48 28.31 13.07
N GLY A 475 -2.89 28.29 14.26
CA GLY A 475 -2.97 29.38 15.23
C GLY A 475 -2.03 30.56 14.90
N ASP A 476 -2.06 31.54 15.77
CA ASP A 476 -1.12 32.64 15.71
C ASP A 476 0.28 32.15 16.06
N TRP A 477 1.28 32.85 15.52
CA TRP A 477 2.65 32.44 15.75
C TRP A 477 3.18 33.02 17.05
N HIS A 478 3.61 32.16 17.97
CA HIS A 478 4.29 32.50 19.21
C HIS A 478 5.56 31.66 19.33
N HIS A 479 6.62 32.25 19.84
CA HIS A 479 7.89 31.55 20.06
C HIS A 479 7.72 30.35 21.00
N ASP A 480 6.89 30.51 22.02
CA ASP A 480 6.57 29.49 23.01
C ASP A 480 6.06 28.18 22.43
N LEU A 481 5.31 28.24 21.29
CA LEU A 481 4.85 27.03 20.60
C LEU A 481 6.01 26.22 20.00
N GLN A 482 7.03 26.90 19.47
CA GLN A 482 8.22 26.22 18.95
C GLN A 482 9.00 25.55 20.09
N GLU A 483 9.18 26.26 21.20
CA GLU A 483 9.85 25.70 22.39
C GLU A 483 9.05 24.51 22.95
N ARG A 484 7.73 24.63 23.03
CA ARG A 484 6.85 23.54 23.47
C ARG A 484 7.00 22.32 22.57
N ILE A 485 6.96 22.47 21.26
CA ILE A 485 7.17 21.38 20.30
C ILE A 485 8.55 20.73 20.52
N MET A 486 9.60 21.54 20.65
CA MET A 486 10.96 21.01 20.85
C MET A 486 11.11 20.24 22.17
N ARG A 487 10.50 20.73 23.25
CA ARG A 487 10.47 20.01 24.54
C ARG A 487 9.77 18.66 24.41
N LEU A 488 8.60 18.62 23.76
CA LEU A 488 7.86 17.38 23.52
C LEU A 488 8.66 16.40 22.67
N ILE A 489 9.30 16.87 21.59
CA ILE A 489 10.16 16.02 20.74
C ILE A 489 11.35 15.44 21.54
N THR A 490 11.98 16.26 22.39
CA THR A 490 13.11 15.82 23.19
C THR A 490 12.71 14.73 24.19
N ALA A 491 11.59 14.93 24.90
CA ALA A 491 11.03 13.93 25.79
C ALA A 491 10.63 12.64 25.04
N TYR A 492 9.94 12.80 23.91
CA TYR A 492 9.53 11.67 23.08
C TYR A 492 10.70 10.81 22.60
N ARG A 493 11.77 11.43 22.11
CA ARG A 493 12.99 10.69 21.67
C ARG A 493 13.68 9.94 22.79
N LYS A 494 13.60 10.47 24.01
CA LYS A 494 14.15 9.80 25.20
C LYS A 494 13.32 8.58 25.57
N ASP A 495 12.00 8.73 25.58
CA ASP A 495 11.07 7.69 26.02
C ASP A 495 10.89 6.59 24.93
N TYR A 496 10.97 6.99 23.64
CA TYR A 496 10.76 6.12 22.48
C TYR A 496 11.89 6.26 21.44
N PRO A 497 13.10 5.77 21.74
CA PRO A 497 14.25 5.87 20.82
C PRO A 497 14.02 5.12 19.49
N GLU A 498 13.20 4.08 19.53
CA GLU A 498 12.80 3.25 18.38
C GLU A 498 11.44 3.70 17.76
N GLY A 499 10.88 4.81 18.23
CA GLY A 499 9.63 5.36 17.74
C GLY A 499 9.78 6.14 16.43
N PHE A 500 8.78 6.97 16.12
CA PHE A 500 8.84 7.83 14.93
C PHE A 500 9.99 8.84 15.00
N HIS A 501 10.62 9.03 13.86
CA HIS A 501 11.58 10.13 13.69
C HIS A 501 10.84 11.46 13.58
N VAL A 502 10.77 12.22 14.66
CA VAL A 502 10.11 13.53 14.65
C VAL A 502 11.13 14.63 14.33
N ILE A 503 10.92 15.33 13.21
CA ILE A 503 11.78 16.42 12.74
C ILE A 503 10.98 17.72 12.75
N ALA A 504 11.48 18.74 13.45
CA ALA A 504 10.93 20.08 13.39
C ALA A 504 11.93 21.06 12.75
N ASP A 505 11.50 21.71 11.66
CA ASP A 505 12.28 22.75 10.98
C ASP A 505 11.44 24.04 10.91
N PHE A 506 11.77 24.97 11.77
CA PHE A 506 11.10 26.27 11.86
C PHE A 506 11.71 27.34 10.97
N ASN A 507 12.78 27.04 10.25
CA ASN A 507 13.44 27.97 9.37
C ASN A 507 12.63 28.18 8.08
N PRO A 508 12.31 29.43 7.73
CA PRO A 508 11.57 29.69 6.52
C PRO A 508 12.44 29.44 5.28
N VAL A 509 12.01 28.55 4.40
CA VAL A 509 12.60 28.48 3.06
C VAL A 509 12.22 29.76 2.29
N LYS A 510 13.22 30.42 1.70
CA LYS A 510 13.04 31.66 0.91
C LYS A 510 12.42 31.37 -0.46
N PHE A 511 11.17 30.92 -0.50
CA PHE A 511 10.41 30.85 -1.75
C PHE A 511 9.60 32.13 -1.95
N ARG A 512 9.53 32.61 -3.19
CA ARG A 512 8.63 33.73 -3.52
C ARG A 512 7.18 33.30 -3.30
N LYS A 513 6.44 34.02 -2.48
CA LYS A 513 5.05 33.71 -2.07
C LYS A 513 4.12 33.40 -3.25
N TRP A 514 4.31 34.09 -4.38
CA TRP A 514 3.50 33.90 -5.57
C TRP A 514 3.77 32.55 -6.27
N LEU A 515 5.02 32.06 -6.27
CA LEU A 515 5.38 30.78 -6.89
C LEU A 515 4.72 29.61 -6.16
N ILE A 516 4.79 29.61 -4.83
CA ILE A 516 4.11 28.61 -4.01
C ILE A 516 2.60 28.66 -4.26
N LYS A 517 2.01 29.85 -4.28
CA LYS A 517 0.57 30.04 -4.57
C LYS A 517 0.20 29.51 -5.95
N ALA A 518 1.04 29.74 -6.96
CA ALA A 518 0.82 29.25 -8.32
C ALA A 518 0.91 27.73 -8.38
N VAL A 519 1.96 27.11 -7.83
CA VAL A 519 2.14 25.65 -7.83
C VAL A 519 0.96 24.95 -7.16
N PHE A 520 0.53 25.41 -5.98
CA PHE A 520 -0.60 24.78 -5.30
C PHE A 520 -1.96 25.04 -5.99
N ARG A 521 -2.18 26.24 -6.54
CA ARG A 521 -3.37 26.51 -7.34
C ARG A 521 -3.45 25.63 -8.60
N LEU A 522 -2.29 25.25 -9.14
CA LEU A 522 -2.17 24.36 -10.27
C LEU A 522 -2.35 22.89 -9.88
N SER A 523 -1.93 22.51 -8.68
CA SER A 523 -1.94 21.12 -8.20
C SER A 523 -3.26 20.72 -7.54
N LEU A 524 -3.96 21.65 -6.85
CA LEU A 524 -5.22 21.38 -6.15
C LEU A 524 -6.42 21.44 -7.08
N ARG A 525 -7.27 20.42 -7.04
CA ARG A 525 -8.46 20.32 -7.88
C ARG A 525 -9.63 19.68 -7.16
N ARG A 526 -10.83 20.12 -7.57
CA ARG A 526 -12.09 19.52 -7.16
C ARG A 526 -12.64 18.50 -8.18
N HIS A 527 -12.19 18.56 -9.45
CA HIS A 527 -12.72 17.73 -10.54
C HIS A 527 -11.65 16.82 -11.14
N PRO A 528 -12.01 15.60 -11.60
CA PRO A 528 -11.08 14.60 -12.11
C PRO A 528 -10.57 14.87 -13.54
N HIS A 529 -10.75 16.05 -14.10
CA HIS A 529 -10.35 16.36 -15.48
C HIS A 529 -9.09 17.22 -15.54
N TYR A 530 -8.24 16.94 -16.51
CA TYR A 530 -7.09 17.77 -16.82
C TYR A 530 -7.49 19.14 -17.37
N ARG A 531 -6.88 20.19 -16.86
CA ARG A 531 -6.96 21.54 -17.44
C ARG A 531 -5.86 21.70 -18.50
N ILE A 532 -5.99 22.73 -19.36
CA ILE A 532 -4.97 23.03 -20.39
C ILE A 532 -3.57 23.17 -19.78
N ILE A 533 -3.48 23.85 -18.63
CA ILE A 533 -2.21 24.04 -17.92
C ILE A 533 -1.58 22.74 -17.43
N ASP A 534 -2.40 21.74 -17.10
CA ASP A 534 -1.90 20.43 -16.69
C ASP A 534 -1.25 19.70 -17.84
N ARG A 535 -1.78 19.88 -19.05
CA ARG A 535 -1.16 19.35 -20.27
C ARG A 535 0.21 19.96 -20.50
N LEU A 536 0.41 21.24 -20.16
CA LEU A 536 1.73 21.89 -20.24
C LEU A 536 2.71 21.29 -19.22
N VAL A 537 2.28 21.03 -17.98
CA VAL A 537 3.11 20.39 -16.95
C VAL A 537 3.42 18.92 -17.27
N LEU A 538 2.57 18.27 -18.07
CA LEU A 538 2.78 16.90 -18.55
C LEU A 538 3.78 16.80 -19.71
N LEU A 539 4.22 17.92 -20.30
CA LEU A 539 5.18 17.91 -21.40
C LEU A 539 6.54 17.37 -20.95
N ARG A 540 7.22 16.69 -21.86
CA ARG A 540 8.51 16.00 -21.59
C ARG A 540 9.59 16.92 -21.05
N PHE A 541 9.59 18.20 -21.40
CA PHE A 541 10.61 19.14 -20.88
C PHE A 541 10.55 19.31 -19.36
N ALA A 542 9.40 19.04 -18.71
CA ALA A 542 9.32 19.05 -17.26
C ALA A 542 10.23 17.97 -16.61
N SER A 543 10.60 16.92 -17.34
CA SER A 543 11.59 15.94 -16.88
C SER A 543 13.02 16.50 -16.84
N LEU A 544 13.29 17.60 -17.57
CA LEU A 544 14.58 18.30 -17.52
C LEU A 544 14.79 19.03 -16.17
N ILE A 545 13.70 19.29 -15.43
CA ILE A 545 13.78 19.88 -14.09
C ILE A 545 14.25 18.85 -13.06
N TYR A 546 14.12 17.56 -13.36
CA TYR A 546 14.50 16.48 -12.45
C TYR A 546 15.97 16.51 -12.01
N PRO A 547 16.98 16.73 -12.87
CA PRO A 547 18.36 16.85 -12.42
C PRO A 547 18.58 18.01 -11.44
N LEU A 548 17.88 19.13 -11.65
CA LEU A 548 17.91 20.29 -10.73
C LEU A 548 17.23 19.98 -9.41
N PHE A 549 16.10 19.26 -9.46
CA PHE A 549 15.40 18.78 -8.28
C PHE A 549 16.26 17.80 -7.49
N ARG A 550 16.97 16.89 -8.15
CA ARG A 550 17.89 15.92 -7.53
C ARG A 550 19.08 16.59 -6.84
N LEU A 551 19.60 17.69 -7.40
CA LEU A 551 20.65 18.50 -6.75
C LEU A 551 20.12 19.21 -5.50
N TRP A 552 18.88 19.66 -5.55
CA TRP A 552 18.20 20.29 -4.43
C TRP A 552 17.81 19.25 -3.36
N GLU A 553 17.32 18.08 -3.75
CA GLU A 553 17.00 16.94 -2.90
C GLU A 553 18.20 16.49 -2.05
N LYS A 554 19.38 16.35 -2.64
CA LYS A 554 20.61 15.97 -1.94
C LYS A 554 20.98 16.92 -0.79
N ARG A 555 20.55 18.18 -0.85
CA ARG A 555 20.88 19.21 0.13
C ARG A 555 19.79 19.49 1.16
N ARG A 556 18.54 19.13 0.91
CA ARG A 556 17.37 19.63 1.64
C ARG A 556 16.38 18.58 2.10
N LEU A 557 16.35 17.40 1.49
CA LEU A 557 15.46 16.34 1.93
C LEU A 557 16.17 15.38 2.87
N PRO A 558 15.46 14.83 3.88
CA PRO A 558 16.00 13.82 4.78
C PRO A 558 16.53 12.60 4.04
N SER A 559 17.54 11.93 4.58
CA SER A 559 18.21 10.78 3.95
C SER A 559 17.25 9.63 3.61
N PHE A 560 16.20 9.43 4.42
CA PHE A 560 15.20 8.41 4.21
C PHE A 560 14.41 8.58 2.90
N THR A 561 14.15 9.81 2.42
CA THR A 561 13.47 10.06 1.15
C THR A 561 14.30 9.66 -0.06
N ARG A 562 15.61 9.47 0.13
CA ARG A 562 16.57 9.13 -0.93
C ARG A 562 16.73 7.64 -1.16
N ASN A 563 16.41 6.83 -0.14
CA ASN A 563 16.69 5.39 -0.10
C ASN A 563 15.44 4.53 -0.21
N GLN A 564 14.29 5.11 -0.53
CA GLN A 564 13.04 4.33 -0.55
C GLN A 564 12.75 3.71 -1.91
N ALA A 565 12.13 2.53 -1.88
CA ALA A 565 11.76 1.71 -3.02
C ALA A 565 10.89 2.41 -4.06
N MET A 566 10.09 3.38 -3.63
CA MET A 566 9.39 4.31 -4.51
C MET A 566 10.24 5.56 -4.70
N GLY A 567 11.29 5.44 -5.47
CA GLY A 567 12.07 6.62 -5.83
C GLY A 567 11.17 7.71 -6.38
N ILE A 568 11.26 8.91 -5.79
CA ILE A 568 10.63 10.15 -6.31
C ILE A 568 10.85 10.27 -7.83
N GLU A 569 11.85 9.59 -8.37
CA GLU A 569 12.14 9.44 -9.80
C GLU A 569 10.94 9.02 -10.64
N VAL A 570 10.10 8.13 -10.14
CA VAL A 570 8.91 7.64 -10.88
C VAL A 570 7.91 8.76 -11.12
N LEU A 571 7.86 9.75 -10.24
CA LEU A 571 7.01 10.92 -10.40
C LEU A 571 7.52 11.88 -11.48
N PHE A 572 8.81 11.84 -11.78
CA PHE A 572 9.46 12.76 -12.73
C PHE A 572 9.85 12.10 -14.06
N LYS A 573 10.10 10.81 -14.08
CA LYS A 573 10.43 10.03 -15.28
C LYS A 573 9.19 9.33 -15.79
#